data_d0cc0124c1f6acebbdacbaca3a9ea412
#
_entry.id   d0cc0124c1f6acebbdacbaca3a9ea412
#
_cell.length_a   1.000
_cell.length_b   1.000
_cell.length_c   1.000
_cell.angle_alpha   90.00
_cell.angle_beta   90.00
_cell.angle_gamma   90.00
#
_symmetry.space_group_name_H-M   'P 1'
#
loop_
_entity.id
_entity.type
_entity.pdbx_description
1 polymer ?
#
loop_
_entity_poly.entity_id
_entity_poly.type
_entity_poly.pdbx_seq_one_letter_code
_entity_poly.pdbx_strand_id
1 'polypeptide(L)'
;MIASEILAKGVERGIITAEQAERLRALATAGEPPELPVSPDDEQLRFIGGFSDIFVTIGLAMFLGAVGYFALSASGPFGMWLAVAVTAWLLAEFFTRRRRMALPSIVLLIVFAWAAFAASAIFLGPGATPYNSSQSTWALFALGVIEPAMLAGAAFLTVLLTALHYWRFRVPITIAAGCGALLLMVIGLASGLFPQSSRGAHSALILACGLAIFGLAMRFDMTDPERLTRRTDIAFWLHLLAAPLIVHSFIGGVLDLGSKLEAKPAVAVVAVFLALSFVAVLIDRRALLVSGLVYAGGAFWTLIRQAGLSDITTPLTILTLGAFVLLLSAGWKPLRAGILKLAPSALTRRLPQPTFSV
;
A
#
# COMPACT_ATOMS: atom_id res chain seq x y z
N MET A 1 -0.64 21.34 29.00
CA MET A 1 -0.64 22.33 30.12
C MET A 1 0.42 21.89 31.13
N ILE A 2 1.54 22.63 31.23
CA ILE A 2 2.54 22.34 32.27
C ILE A 2 1.91 22.74 33.58
N ALA A 3 1.71 21.81 34.51
CA ALA A 3 1.07 22.10 35.78
C ALA A 3 1.93 23.11 36.55
N SER A 4 1.30 24.17 37.09
CA SER A 4 1.96 25.24 37.87
C SER A 4 2.85 24.70 38.99
N GLU A 5 2.51 23.53 39.49
CA GLU A 5 3.28 22.77 40.50
C GLU A 5 4.65 22.31 40.01
N ILE A 6 4.77 21.94 38.71
CA ILE A 6 6.04 21.51 38.09
C ILE A 6 6.98 22.70 37.95
N LEU A 7 6.46 23.86 37.55
CA LEU A 7 7.24 25.10 37.48
C LEU A 7 7.74 25.55 38.85
N ALA A 8 6.87 25.47 39.89
CA ALA A 8 7.26 25.79 41.26
C ALA A 8 8.37 24.87 41.78
N LYS A 9 8.25 23.54 41.57
CA LYS A 9 9.30 22.56 41.91
C LYS A 9 10.60 22.80 41.11
N GLY A 10 10.51 23.29 39.89
CA GLY A 10 11.69 23.64 39.07
C GLY A 10 12.46 24.82 39.65
N VAL A 11 11.76 25.83 40.16
CA VAL A 11 12.36 26.98 40.84
C VAL A 11 12.97 26.56 42.20
N GLU A 12 12.23 25.79 43.00
CA GLU A 12 12.70 25.29 44.30
C GLU A 12 14.00 24.45 44.17
N ARG A 13 14.12 23.67 43.08
CA ARG A 13 15.31 22.87 42.79
C ARG A 13 16.43 23.62 42.07
N GLY A 14 16.29 24.94 41.83
CA GLY A 14 17.28 25.75 41.13
C GLY A 14 17.49 25.38 39.66
N ILE A 15 16.57 24.61 39.04
CA ILE A 15 16.65 24.21 37.63
C ILE A 15 16.28 25.38 36.73
N ILE A 16 15.31 26.22 37.16
CA ILE A 16 14.86 27.43 36.46
C ILE A 16 14.76 28.57 37.46
N THR A 17 14.97 29.80 36.98
CA THR A 17 14.77 30.99 37.82
C THR A 17 13.28 31.33 37.94
N ALA A 18 12.89 32.12 38.98
CA ALA A 18 11.52 32.57 39.14
C ALA A 18 11.04 33.34 37.91
N GLU A 19 11.91 34.15 37.31
CA GLU A 19 11.63 34.93 36.10
C GLU A 19 11.42 34.00 34.87
N GLN A 20 12.18 32.94 34.76
CA GLN A 20 11.98 31.92 33.71
C GLN A 20 10.66 31.15 33.90
N ALA A 21 10.28 30.84 35.14
CA ALA A 21 9.01 30.23 35.44
C ALA A 21 7.81 31.11 35.09
N GLU A 22 7.91 32.43 35.34
CA GLU A 22 6.88 33.40 34.94
C GLU A 22 6.80 33.57 33.43
N ARG A 23 7.92 33.64 32.71
CA ARG A 23 7.95 33.65 31.25
C ARG A 23 7.34 32.37 30.63
N LEU A 24 7.60 31.22 31.21
CA LEU A 24 6.99 29.97 30.79
C LEU A 24 5.49 29.91 31.08
N ARG A 25 5.04 30.51 32.21
CA ARG A 25 3.64 30.67 32.54
C ARG A 25 2.94 31.62 31.55
N ALA A 26 3.58 32.76 31.25
CA ALA A 26 3.08 33.71 30.28
C ALA A 26 2.96 33.10 28.87
N LEU A 27 3.94 32.29 28.44
CA LEU A 27 3.86 31.52 27.19
C LEU A 27 2.71 30.51 27.21
N ALA A 28 2.49 29.80 28.32
CA ALA A 28 1.40 28.83 28.47
C ALA A 28 0.01 29.51 28.52
N THR A 29 -0.07 30.76 29.01
CA THR A 29 -1.33 31.56 29.08
C THR A 29 -1.55 32.42 27.85
N ALA A 30 -0.46 32.86 27.16
CA ALA A 30 -0.58 33.60 25.90
C ALA A 30 -1.22 32.77 24.75
N GLY A 31 -1.53 31.50 25.02
CA GLY A 31 -1.87 30.54 23.99
C GLY A 31 -0.62 30.33 23.14
N GLU A 32 -0.13 29.09 23.06
CA GLU A 32 0.81 28.77 22.00
C GLU A 32 0.32 29.47 20.73
N PRO A 33 1.20 30.18 19.96
CA PRO A 33 0.84 30.50 18.60
C PRO A 33 0.39 29.13 18.03
N PRO A 34 -0.84 29.01 17.49
CA PRO A 34 -1.37 27.71 17.13
C PRO A 34 -0.24 27.05 16.39
N GLU A 35 0.28 25.91 16.91
CA GLU A 35 1.12 25.03 16.10
C GLU A 35 0.40 25.01 14.79
N LEU A 36 1.00 25.58 13.74
CA LEU A 36 0.36 25.66 12.42
C LEU A 36 -0.25 24.29 12.23
N PRO A 37 -1.58 24.15 12.27
CA PRO A 37 -2.20 22.86 12.38
C PRO A 37 -1.60 22.07 11.24
N VAL A 38 -0.83 21.02 11.57
CA VAL A 38 -0.18 20.19 10.57
C VAL A 38 -1.31 19.86 9.64
N SER A 39 -1.26 20.44 8.43
CA SER A 39 -2.39 20.46 7.53
C SER A 39 -2.85 19.02 7.37
N PRO A 40 -4.09 18.63 7.71
CA PRO A 40 -4.59 17.27 7.46
C PRO A 40 -4.49 16.88 5.99
N ASP A 41 -4.26 17.88 5.11
CA ASP A 41 -4.06 17.71 3.68
C ASP A 41 -2.68 17.15 3.30
N ASP A 42 -1.69 17.14 4.19
CA ASP A 42 -0.44 16.46 3.90
C ASP A 42 -0.58 14.99 4.31
N GLU A 43 -0.63 14.10 3.32
CA GLU A 43 -0.39 12.66 3.55
C GLU A 43 1.01 12.53 4.18
N GLN A 44 1.07 12.57 5.51
CA GLN A 44 2.31 12.35 6.23
C GLN A 44 2.69 10.89 6.04
N LEU A 45 3.63 10.67 5.13
CA LEU A 45 4.29 9.39 4.97
C LEU A 45 5.16 9.12 6.21
N ARG A 46 4.52 8.65 7.28
CA ARG A 46 5.18 8.23 8.54
C ARG A 46 5.98 6.93 8.38
N PHE A 47 6.30 6.55 7.13
CA PHE A 47 6.93 5.27 6.82
C PHE A 47 8.46 5.30 6.90
N ILE A 48 9.06 6.47 6.97
CA ILE A 48 10.50 6.64 7.07
C ILE A 48 10.80 7.54 8.25
N GLY A 49 11.30 6.96 9.35
CA GLY A 49 11.69 7.70 10.54
C GLY A 49 13.04 8.41 10.42
N GLY A 50 13.75 8.21 9.30
CA GLY A 50 15.06 8.82 9.02
C GLY A 50 16.03 7.88 8.31
N PHE A 51 17.26 8.32 8.14
CA PHE A 51 18.33 7.55 7.48
C PHE A 51 18.58 6.18 8.16
N SER A 52 18.44 6.12 9.48
CA SER A 52 18.57 4.89 10.26
C SER A 52 17.62 3.78 9.78
N ASP A 53 16.38 4.11 9.43
CA ASP A 53 15.40 3.14 8.96
C ASP A 53 15.83 2.53 7.62
N ILE A 54 16.38 3.34 6.73
CA ILE A 54 16.87 2.89 5.41
C ILE A 54 18.06 1.96 5.61
N PHE A 55 19.04 2.37 6.43
CA PHE A 55 20.23 1.59 6.69
C PHE A 55 19.92 0.22 7.31
N VAL A 56 19.04 0.18 8.33
CA VAL A 56 18.57 -1.06 8.95
C VAL A 56 17.84 -1.94 7.94
N THR A 57 16.99 -1.35 7.08
CA THR A 57 16.27 -2.10 6.07
C THR A 57 17.19 -2.78 5.07
N ILE A 58 18.26 -2.11 4.63
CA ILE A 58 19.30 -2.71 3.78
C ILE A 58 19.95 -3.89 4.50
N GLY A 59 20.35 -3.72 5.76
CA GLY A 59 20.92 -4.80 6.58
C GLY A 59 19.96 -6.00 6.73
N LEU A 60 18.68 -5.74 6.95
CA LEU A 60 17.65 -6.78 7.01
C LEU A 60 17.50 -7.54 5.69
N ALA A 61 17.50 -6.84 4.56
CA ALA A 61 17.41 -7.46 3.25
C ALA A 61 18.61 -8.37 2.96
N MET A 62 19.82 -7.90 3.26
CA MET A 62 21.04 -8.70 3.13
C MET A 62 21.01 -9.92 4.04
N PHE A 63 20.63 -9.75 5.30
CA PHE A 63 20.58 -10.84 6.27
C PHE A 63 19.54 -11.90 5.90
N LEU A 64 18.32 -11.51 5.56
CA LEU A 64 17.26 -12.41 5.12
C LEU A 64 17.61 -13.12 3.81
N GLY A 65 18.29 -12.42 2.89
CA GLY A 65 18.81 -13.02 1.66
C GLY A 65 19.84 -14.12 1.94
N ALA A 66 20.77 -13.86 2.86
CA ALA A 66 21.77 -14.84 3.27
C ALA A 66 21.13 -16.06 3.97
N VAL A 67 20.17 -15.84 4.89
CA VAL A 67 19.41 -16.92 5.53
C VAL A 67 18.69 -17.77 4.48
N GLY A 68 18.05 -17.13 3.51
CA GLY A 68 17.38 -17.83 2.41
C GLY A 68 18.36 -18.69 1.59
N TYR A 69 19.52 -18.14 1.23
CA TYR A 69 20.54 -18.87 0.47
C TYR A 69 21.05 -20.11 1.20
N PHE A 70 21.43 -19.97 2.48
CA PHE A 70 21.93 -21.11 3.27
C PHE A 70 20.83 -22.14 3.54
N ALA A 71 19.61 -21.71 3.85
CA ALA A 71 18.49 -22.62 4.08
C ALA A 71 18.11 -23.37 2.80
N LEU A 72 18.19 -22.71 1.64
CA LEU A 72 17.94 -23.36 0.34
C LEU A 72 18.94 -24.51 0.12
N SER A 73 20.23 -24.25 0.38
CA SER A 73 21.29 -25.25 0.22
C SER A 73 21.17 -26.42 1.19
N ALA A 74 20.69 -26.17 2.41
CA ALA A 74 20.60 -27.16 3.48
C ALA A 74 19.32 -28.00 3.45
N SER A 75 18.18 -27.40 3.08
CA SER A 75 16.84 -27.99 3.28
C SER A 75 15.88 -27.74 2.11
N GLY A 76 16.38 -27.30 0.98
CA GLY A 76 15.59 -27.06 -0.23
C GLY A 76 14.62 -25.88 -0.14
N PRO A 77 13.72 -25.73 -1.14
CA PRO A 77 12.85 -24.56 -1.26
C PRO A 77 11.88 -24.38 -0.10
N PHE A 78 11.31 -25.46 0.42
CA PHE A 78 10.41 -25.38 1.58
C PHE A 78 11.14 -24.84 2.82
N GLY A 79 12.32 -25.42 3.11
CA GLY A 79 13.13 -24.99 4.25
C GLY A 79 13.61 -23.54 4.10
N MET A 80 13.93 -23.12 2.88
CA MET A 80 14.27 -21.72 2.59
C MET A 80 13.16 -20.77 3.00
N TRP A 81 11.94 -20.98 2.49
CA TRP A 81 10.83 -20.06 2.79
C TRP A 81 10.39 -20.12 4.25
N LEU A 82 10.42 -21.30 4.86
CA LEU A 82 10.13 -21.44 6.27
C LEU A 82 11.16 -20.71 7.14
N ALA A 83 12.45 -20.86 6.86
CA ALA A 83 13.52 -20.18 7.57
C ALA A 83 13.42 -18.65 7.43
N VAL A 84 13.13 -18.15 6.22
CA VAL A 84 12.93 -16.71 5.97
C VAL A 84 11.71 -16.19 6.74
N ALA A 85 10.59 -16.93 6.74
CA ALA A 85 9.38 -16.52 7.47
C ALA A 85 9.63 -16.44 8.98
N VAL A 86 10.24 -17.49 9.56
CA VAL A 86 10.58 -17.53 11.00
C VAL A 86 11.56 -16.42 11.36
N THR A 87 12.60 -16.22 10.55
CA THR A 87 13.59 -15.16 10.79
C THR A 87 12.96 -13.78 10.69
N ALA A 88 12.12 -13.52 9.69
CA ALA A 88 11.41 -12.25 9.56
C ALA A 88 10.50 -11.98 10.77
N TRP A 89 9.82 -12.99 11.31
CA TRP A 89 9.03 -12.88 12.55
C TRP A 89 9.89 -12.53 13.76
N LEU A 90 11.03 -13.22 13.94
CA LEU A 90 11.94 -12.97 15.06
C LEU A 90 12.55 -11.56 15.00
N LEU A 91 12.94 -11.12 13.81
CA LEU A 91 13.43 -9.76 13.60
C LEU A 91 12.34 -8.71 13.84
N ALA A 92 11.07 -9.02 13.52
CA ALA A 92 9.95 -8.14 13.82
C ALA A 92 9.72 -7.96 15.35
N GLU A 93 10.02 -8.96 16.20
CA GLU A 93 9.97 -8.79 17.65
C GLU A 93 10.93 -7.69 18.13
N PHE A 94 12.06 -7.53 17.47
CA PHE A 94 13.05 -6.51 17.84
C PHE A 94 12.78 -5.18 17.12
N PHE A 95 12.75 -5.16 15.81
CA PHE A 95 12.68 -3.90 15.03
C PHE A 95 11.28 -3.30 15.02
N THR A 96 10.23 -4.12 14.95
CA THR A 96 8.84 -3.63 14.93
C THR A 96 8.34 -3.37 16.34
N ARG A 97 8.52 -4.31 17.27
CA ARG A 97 7.91 -4.20 18.60
C ARG A 97 8.72 -3.35 19.57
N ARG A 98 10.04 -3.56 19.65
CA ARG A 98 10.90 -2.84 20.60
C ARG A 98 11.37 -1.50 20.04
N ARG A 99 11.89 -1.49 18.83
CA ARG A 99 12.44 -0.28 18.20
C ARG A 99 11.39 0.59 17.52
N ARG A 100 10.22 0.05 17.17
CA ARG A 100 9.10 0.74 16.52
C ARG A 100 9.50 1.45 15.20
N MET A 101 10.43 0.86 14.46
CA MET A 101 10.91 1.40 13.18
C MET A 101 9.89 1.10 12.09
N ALA A 102 9.47 2.12 11.35
CA ALA A 102 8.36 2.00 10.41
C ALA A 102 8.76 1.22 9.14
N LEU A 103 9.80 1.65 8.42
CA LEU A 103 10.23 1.02 7.17
C LEU A 103 10.68 -0.44 7.36
N PRO A 104 11.53 -0.77 8.35
CA PRO A 104 11.84 -2.16 8.69
C PRO A 104 10.61 -3.01 8.95
N SER A 105 9.60 -2.48 9.66
CA SER A 105 8.36 -3.21 9.95
C SER A 105 7.56 -3.57 8.71
N ILE A 106 7.50 -2.65 7.73
CA ILE A 106 6.83 -2.86 6.45
C ILE A 106 7.53 -3.97 5.67
N VAL A 107 8.86 -3.88 5.54
CA VAL A 107 9.65 -4.84 4.77
C VAL A 107 9.61 -6.22 5.42
N LEU A 108 9.77 -6.33 6.74
CA LEU A 108 9.68 -7.59 7.46
C LEU A 108 8.31 -8.26 7.29
N LEU A 109 7.21 -7.48 7.32
CA LEU A 109 5.89 -8.02 7.06
C LEU A 109 5.74 -8.53 5.62
N ILE A 110 6.17 -7.75 4.62
CA ILE A 110 6.07 -8.17 3.21
C ILE A 110 6.85 -9.47 3.01
N VAL A 111 8.07 -9.54 3.50
CA VAL A 111 8.90 -10.76 3.41
C VAL A 111 8.26 -11.92 4.16
N PHE A 112 7.73 -11.69 5.37
CA PHE A 112 7.05 -12.71 6.15
C PHE A 112 5.81 -13.25 5.43
N ALA A 113 4.92 -12.37 4.95
CA ALA A 113 3.67 -12.78 4.29
C ALA A 113 3.96 -13.56 3.00
N TRP A 114 4.94 -13.10 2.21
CA TRP A 114 5.37 -13.80 1.01
C TRP A 114 5.99 -15.15 1.31
N ALA A 115 6.93 -15.21 2.26
CA ALA A 115 7.60 -16.45 2.64
C ALA A 115 6.62 -17.47 3.26
N ALA A 116 5.67 -17.00 4.05
CA ALA A 116 4.60 -17.83 4.62
C ALA A 116 3.71 -18.40 3.52
N PHE A 117 3.31 -17.59 2.52
CA PHE A 117 2.55 -18.07 1.37
C PHE A 117 3.33 -19.10 0.56
N ALA A 118 4.59 -18.82 0.23
CA ALA A 118 5.42 -19.72 -0.57
C ALA A 118 5.70 -21.05 0.15
N ALA A 119 6.00 -21.02 1.46
CA ALA A 119 6.16 -22.23 2.26
C ALA A 119 4.86 -23.03 2.30
N SER A 120 3.71 -22.38 2.54
CA SER A 120 2.41 -23.04 2.55
C SER A 120 2.06 -23.67 1.20
N ALA A 121 2.35 -22.99 0.09
CA ALA A 121 2.11 -23.48 -1.24
C ALA A 121 2.95 -24.74 -1.54
N ILE A 122 4.21 -24.74 -1.16
CA ILE A 122 5.09 -25.91 -1.33
C ILE A 122 4.64 -27.07 -0.42
N PHE A 123 4.24 -26.76 0.82
CA PHE A 123 3.76 -27.78 1.77
C PHE A 123 2.48 -28.48 1.32
N LEU A 124 1.56 -27.74 0.70
CA LEU A 124 0.29 -28.27 0.21
C LEU A 124 0.38 -28.84 -1.21
N GLY A 125 1.50 -28.65 -1.88
CA GLY A 125 1.72 -29.16 -3.23
C GLY A 125 1.68 -30.69 -3.28
N PRO A 126 1.33 -31.30 -4.43
CA PRO A 126 1.36 -32.74 -4.60
C PRO A 126 2.79 -33.23 -4.36
N GLY A 127 2.98 -34.03 -3.29
CA GLY A 127 4.24 -34.44 -2.70
C GLY A 127 5.38 -34.63 -3.69
N ALA A 128 6.45 -33.89 -3.44
CA ALA A 128 7.81 -34.09 -3.90
C ALA A 128 7.97 -34.65 -5.32
N THR A 129 7.42 -33.99 -6.34
CA THR A 129 8.12 -34.01 -7.62
C THR A 129 9.44 -33.31 -7.36
N PRO A 130 10.59 -33.88 -7.73
CA PRO A 130 11.86 -33.21 -7.51
C PRO A 130 11.78 -31.84 -8.15
N TYR A 131 11.74 -30.81 -7.28
CA TYR A 131 11.70 -29.41 -7.71
C TYR A 131 12.90 -29.19 -8.62
N ASN A 132 12.61 -29.09 -9.90
CA ASN A 132 13.63 -28.80 -10.87
C ASN A 132 14.07 -27.37 -10.58
N SER A 133 15.29 -27.21 -10.05
CA SER A 133 15.83 -25.96 -9.52
C SER A 133 15.85 -24.77 -10.50
N SER A 134 15.45 -25.02 -11.75
CA SER A 134 15.34 -24.01 -12.81
C SER A 134 13.99 -23.23 -12.81
N GLN A 135 12.96 -23.70 -12.11
CA GLN A 135 11.66 -22.99 -12.06
C GLN A 135 11.50 -22.28 -10.72
N SER A 136 11.68 -20.96 -10.76
CA SER A 136 11.44 -20.11 -9.59
C SER A 136 9.96 -20.17 -9.19
N THR A 137 9.65 -20.06 -7.88
CA THR A 137 8.28 -19.97 -7.37
C THR A 137 7.49 -18.83 -8.05
N TRP A 138 8.17 -17.80 -8.52
CA TRP A 138 7.62 -16.73 -9.34
C TRP A 138 7.16 -17.20 -10.71
N ALA A 139 7.93 -18.09 -11.37
CA ALA A 139 7.55 -18.64 -12.66
C ALA A 139 6.31 -19.53 -12.53
N LEU A 140 6.20 -20.32 -11.47
CA LEU A 140 5.02 -21.16 -11.21
C LEU A 140 3.76 -20.31 -10.99
N PHE A 141 3.90 -19.19 -10.28
CA PHE A 141 2.81 -18.23 -10.06
C PHE A 141 2.43 -17.49 -11.34
N ALA A 142 3.42 -16.97 -12.08
CA ALA A 142 3.22 -16.22 -13.31
C ALA A 142 2.68 -17.08 -14.47
N LEU A 143 2.98 -18.38 -14.48
CA LEU A 143 2.54 -19.32 -15.51
C LEU A 143 1.18 -19.97 -15.22
N GLY A 144 0.52 -19.64 -14.09
CA GLY A 144 -0.77 -20.22 -13.72
C GLY A 144 -0.71 -21.73 -13.43
N VAL A 145 0.46 -22.26 -13.06
CA VAL A 145 0.72 -23.69 -12.82
C VAL A 145 0.30 -24.14 -11.41
N ILE A 146 -0.03 -23.20 -10.52
CA ILE A 146 -0.47 -23.52 -9.16
C ILE A 146 -1.90 -24.06 -9.24
N GLU A 147 -2.10 -25.30 -8.78
CA GLU A 147 -3.46 -25.86 -8.68
C GLU A 147 -4.38 -24.98 -7.83
N PRO A 148 -5.65 -24.78 -8.25
CA PRO A 148 -6.58 -23.89 -7.54
C PRO A 148 -6.75 -24.23 -6.06
N ALA A 149 -6.80 -25.50 -5.70
CA ALA A 149 -6.92 -25.94 -4.30
C ALA A 149 -5.68 -25.59 -3.47
N MET A 150 -4.48 -25.73 -4.06
CA MET A 150 -3.22 -25.37 -3.44
C MET A 150 -3.13 -23.84 -3.24
N LEU A 151 -3.53 -23.06 -4.24
CA LEU A 151 -3.61 -21.60 -4.14
C LEU A 151 -4.54 -21.19 -3.00
N ALA A 152 -5.75 -21.75 -2.95
CA ALA A 152 -6.73 -21.44 -1.90
C ALA A 152 -6.23 -21.82 -0.51
N GLY A 153 -5.64 -23.01 -0.36
CA GLY A 153 -5.11 -23.48 0.92
C GLY A 153 -3.92 -22.67 1.43
N ALA A 154 -2.95 -22.39 0.54
CA ALA A 154 -1.80 -21.55 0.90
C ALA A 154 -2.21 -20.12 1.26
N ALA A 155 -3.14 -19.56 0.52
CA ALA A 155 -3.69 -18.25 0.80
C ALA A 155 -4.47 -18.23 2.12
N PHE A 156 -5.26 -19.26 2.42
CA PHE A 156 -5.96 -19.39 3.71
C PHE A 156 -4.97 -19.41 4.89
N LEU A 157 -3.91 -20.23 4.82
CA LEU A 157 -2.88 -20.24 5.85
C LEU A 157 -2.22 -18.87 5.99
N THR A 158 -1.97 -18.18 4.89
CA THR A 158 -1.41 -16.82 4.90
C THR A 158 -2.36 -15.81 5.54
N VAL A 159 -3.68 -15.92 5.33
CA VAL A 159 -4.68 -15.10 6.05
C VAL A 159 -4.56 -15.30 7.56
N LEU A 160 -4.49 -16.55 8.02
CA LEU A 160 -4.35 -16.85 9.45
C LEU A 160 -3.04 -16.29 10.02
N LEU A 161 -1.93 -16.48 9.31
CA LEU A 161 -0.61 -16.00 9.75
C LEU A 161 -0.52 -14.47 9.75
N THR A 162 -1.10 -13.80 8.76
CA THR A 162 -1.17 -12.33 8.74
C THR A 162 -2.11 -11.80 9.83
N ALA A 163 -3.21 -12.47 10.13
CA ALA A 163 -4.09 -12.12 11.26
C ALA A 163 -3.34 -12.25 12.59
N LEU A 164 -2.58 -13.35 12.79
CA LEU A 164 -1.72 -13.54 13.95
C LEU A 164 -0.63 -12.46 14.05
N HIS A 165 -0.01 -12.11 12.91
CA HIS A 165 0.98 -11.03 12.83
C HIS A 165 0.35 -9.68 13.21
N TYR A 166 -0.85 -9.37 12.72
CA TYR A 166 -1.54 -8.14 13.08
C TYR A 166 -1.88 -8.10 14.58
N TRP A 167 -2.39 -9.19 15.11
CA TRP A 167 -2.66 -9.28 16.57
C TRP A 167 -1.40 -9.03 17.41
N ARG A 168 -0.24 -9.51 16.95
CA ARG A 168 1.04 -9.40 17.67
C ARG A 168 1.71 -8.05 17.53
N PHE A 169 1.78 -7.50 16.32
CA PHE A 169 2.59 -6.32 15.99
C PHE A 169 1.78 -5.08 15.66
N ARG A 170 0.53 -5.24 15.26
CA ARG A 170 -0.42 -4.15 14.91
C ARG A 170 0.13 -3.19 13.84
N VAL A 171 0.86 -3.70 12.86
CA VAL A 171 1.37 -2.92 11.73
C VAL A 171 0.24 -2.67 10.73
N PRO A 172 -0.05 -1.41 10.33
CA PRO A 172 -1.21 -1.08 9.47
C PRO A 172 -1.28 -1.84 8.15
N ILE A 173 -0.16 -1.97 7.42
CA ILE A 173 -0.07 -2.68 6.14
C ILE A 173 -0.44 -4.18 6.26
N THR A 174 -0.38 -4.78 7.45
CA THR A 174 -0.75 -6.19 7.65
C THR A 174 -2.20 -6.47 7.26
N ILE A 175 -3.09 -5.50 7.45
CA ILE A 175 -4.50 -5.63 7.03
C ILE A 175 -4.59 -5.72 5.52
N ALA A 176 -3.84 -4.89 4.79
CA ALA A 176 -3.80 -4.97 3.33
C ALA A 176 -3.18 -6.30 2.85
N ALA A 177 -2.12 -6.79 3.50
CA ALA A 177 -1.54 -8.10 3.20
C ALA A 177 -2.54 -9.25 3.43
N GLY A 178 -3.31 -9.18 4.53
CA GLY A 178 -4.39 -10.12 4.83
C GLY A 178 -5.52 -10.08 3.78
N CYS A 179 -5.93 -8.88 3.35
CA CYS A 179 -6.90 -8.70 2.27
C CYS A 179 -6.37 -9.25 0.94
N GLY A 180 -5.09 -9.05 0.63
CA GLY A 180 -4.43 -9.64 -0.55
C GLY A 180 -4.41 -11.17 -0.50
N ALA A 181 -4.09 -11.75 0.63
CA ALA A 181 -4.17 -13.20 0.83
C ALA A 181 -5.60 -13.72 0.72
N LEU A 182 -6.59 -13.02 1.30
CA LEU A 182 -8.01 -13.35 1.17
C LEU A 182 -8.47 -13.32 -0.30
N LEU A 183 -8.01 -12.33 -1.07
CA LEU A 183 -8.27 -12.26 -2.52
C LEU A 183 -7.72 -13.49 -3.24
N LEU A 184 -6.48 -13.89 -2.96
CA LEU A 184 -5.87 -15.09 -3.56
C LEU A 184 -6.65 -16.36 -3.19
N MET A 185 -7.13 -16.46 -1.95
CA MET A 185 -8.00 -17.55 -1.51
C MET A 185 -9.31 -17.59 -2.31
N VAL A 186 -9.96 -16.44 -2.47
CA VAL A 186 -11.21 -16.33 -3.26
C VAL A 186 -11.00 -16.71 -4.71
N ILE A 187 -9.89 -16.24 -5.33
CA ILE A 187 -9.52 -16.62 -6.71
C ILE A 187 -9.28 -18.13 -6.81
N GLY A 188 -8.51 -18.73 -5.90
CA GLY A 188 -8.25 -20.16 -5.87
C GLY A 188 -9.52 -20.97 -5.73
N LEU A 189 -10.41 -20.62 -4.81
CA LEU A 189 -11.72 -21.29 -4.64
C LEU A 189 -12.60 -21.15 -5.88
N ALA A 190 -12.70 -19.94 -6.45
CA ALA A 190 -13.49 -19.72 -7.65
C ALA A 190 -12.98 -20.52 -8.85
N SER A 191 -11.65 -20.56 -9.04
CA SER A 191 -11.02 -21.33 -10.11
C SER A 191 -11.20 -22.85 -9.93
N GLY A 192 -11.22 -23.35 -8.68
CA GLY A 192 -11.46 -24.75 -8.38
C GLY A 192 -12.92 -25.15 -8.54
N LEU A 193 -13.86 -24.32 -8.10
CA LEU A 193 -15.30 -24.59 -8.20
C LEU A 193 -15.86 -24.37 -9.61
N PHE A 194 -15.28 -23.44 -10.36
CA PHE A 194 -15.72 -23.06 -11.70
C PHE A 194 -14.58 -23.10 -12.71
N PRO A 195 -13.98 -24.28 -13.00
CA PRO A 195 -12.81 -24.40 -13.86
C PRO A 195 -13.06 -23.97 -15.31
N GLN A 196 -14.32 -23.94 -15.73
CA GLN A 196 -14.74 -23.50 -17.06
C GLN A 196 -15.08 -22.00 -17.14
N SER A 197 -14.85 -21.25 -16.05
CA SER A 197 -15.18 -19.83 -16.05
C SER A 197 -14.35 -19.02 -17.04
N SER A 198 -14.99 -18.07 -17.72
CA SER A 198 -14.34 -17.22 -18.70
C SER A 198 -13.35 -16.26 -18.05
N ARG A 199 -12.41 -15.76 -18.83
CA ARG A 199 -11.48 -14.70 -18.39
C ARG A 199 -12.23 -13.48 -17.85
N GLY A 200 -13.36 -13.11 -18.50
CA GLY A 200 -14.21 -12.01 -18.05
C GLY A 200 -14.82 -12.26 -16.68
N ALA A 201 -15.23 -13.50 -16.35
CA ALA A 201 -15.75 -13.83 -15.04
C ALA A 201 -14.68 -13.68 -13.94
N HIS A 202 -13.45 -14.10 -14.19
CA HIS A 202 -12.33 -13.91 -13.27
C HIS A 202 -12.02 -12.41 -13.07
N SER A 203 -12.00 -11.63 -14.15
CA SER A 203 -11.79 -10.18 -14.06
C SER A 203 -12.91 -9.49 -13.30
N ALA A 204 -14.16 -9.89 -13.50
CA ALA A 204 -15.30 -9.37 -12.74
C ALA A 204 -15.20 -9.70 -11.24
N LEU A 205 -14.74 -10.91 -10.90
CA LEU A 205 -14.50 -11.31 -9.50
C LEU A 205 -13.41 -10.44 -8.85
N ILE A 206 -12.27 -10.24 -9.54
CA ILE A 206 -11.17 -9.40 -9.04
C ILE A 206 -11.63 -7.95 -8.90
N LEU A 207 -12.45 -7.45 -9.85
CA LEU A 207 -13.04 -6.12 -9.78
C LEU A 207 -13.95 -5.99 -8.55
N ALA A 208 -14.83 -6.96 -8.31
CA ALA A 208 -15.72 -6.96 -7.15
C ALA A 208 -14.94 -6.97 -5.83
N CYS A 209 -13.88 -7.80 -5.73
CA CYS A 209 -12.99 -7.81 -4.57
C CYS A 209 -12.25 -6.45 -4.42
N GLY A 210 -11.75 -5.88 -5.51
CA GLY A 210 -11.10 -4.56 -5.52
C GLY A 210 -12.03 -3.45 -5.02
N LEU A 211 -13.29 -3.44 -5.47
CA LEU A 211 -14.31 -2.51 -5.01
C LEU A 211 -14.69 -2.73 -3.54
N ALA A 212 -14.75 -3.98 -3.08
CA ALA A 212 -14.98 -4.29 -1.67
C ALA A 212 -13.83 -3.78 -0.78
N ILE A 213 -12.57 -3.98 -1.19
CA ILE A 213 -11.38 -3.46 -0.50
C ILE A 213 -11.38 -1.93 -0.52
N PHE A 214 -11.75 -1.30 -1.63
CA PHE A 214 -11.91 0.15 -1.72
C PHE A 214 -12.99 0.66 -0.76
N GLY A 215 -14.16 0.00 -0.71
CA GLY A 215 -15.23 0.33 0.24
C GLY A 215 -14.77 0.20 1.70
N LEU A 216 -13.97 -0.83 2.01
CA LEU A 216 -13.36 -1.00 3.33
C LEU A 216 -12.37 0.15 3.64
N ALA A 217 -11.53 0.53 2.68
CA ALA A 217 -10.61 1.67 2.81
C ALA A 217 -11.37 2.96 3.10
N MET A 218 -12.44 3.24 2.34
CA MET A 218 -13.31 4.40 2.56
C MET A 218 -13.98 4.38 3.94
N ARG A 219 -14.36 3.20 4.44
CA ARG A 219 -14.90 3.09 5.80
C ARG A 219 -13.88 3.52 6.86
N PHE A 220 -12.63 3.12 6.73
CA PHE A 220 -11.56 3.56 7.63
C PHE A 220 -11.32 5.07 7.52
N ASP A 221 -11.29 5.63 6.31
CA ASP A 221 -11.13 7.08 6.10
C ASP A 221 -12.26 7.90 6.72
N MET A 222 -13.50 7.48 6.53
CA MET A 222 -14.67 8.18 7.10
C MET A 222 -14.74 8.10 8.63
N THR A 223 -14.06 7.14 9.26
CA THR A 223 -14.00 7.02 10.73
C THR A 223 -12.89 7.85 11.36
N ASP A 224 -12.00 8.44 10.57
CA ASP A 224 -10.86 9.26 11.02
C ASP A 224 -10.63 10.45 10.07
N PRO A 225 -11.60 11.41 9.99
CA PRO A 225 -11.51 12.55 9.07
C PRO A 225 -10.30 13.45 9.34
N GLU A 226 -9.85 13.53 10.59
CA GLU A 226 -8.70 14.33 11.03
C GLU A 226 -7.36 13.64 10.78
N ARG A 227 -7.38 12.38 10.32
CA ARG A 227 -6.18 11.60 9.97
C ARG A 227 -5.14 11.47 11.09
N LEU A 228 -5.58 11.39 12.32
CA LEU A 228 -4.70 11.33 13.50
C LEU A 228 -4.39 9.91 13.96
N THR A 229 -5.20 8.92 13.56
CA THR A 229 -5.11 7.56 14.08
C THR A 229 -4.48 6.59 13.07
N ARG A 230 -4.15 5.37 13.54
CA ARG A 230 -3.69 4.27 12.68
C ARG A 230 -4.69 3.84 11.60
N ARG A 231 -5.96 4.27 11.72
CA ARG A 231 -7.00 3.96 10.73
C ARG A 231 -6.69 4.60 9.37
N THR A 232 -6.12 5.79 9.39
CA THR A 232 -5.64 6.50 8.19
C THR A 232 -4.55 5.72 7.47
N ASP A 233 -3.58 5.14 8.22
CA ASP A 233 -2.52 4.33 7.64
C ASP A 233 -3.07 3.03 7.05
N ILE A 234 -4.05 2.40 7.72
CA ILE A 234 -4.74 1.22 7.20
C ILE A 234 -5.48 1.56 5.90
N ALA A 235 -6.22 2.67 5.88
CA ALA A 235 -6.93 3.13 4.70
C ALA A 235 -5.98 3.37 3.53
N PHE A 236 -4.82 4.01 3.77
CA PHE A 236 -3.79 4.23 2.75
C PHE A 236 -3.35 2.91 2.08
N TRP A 237 -3.00 1.90 2.87
CA TRP A 237 -2.55 0.61 2.34
C TRP A 237 -3.65 -0.16 1.63
N LEU A 238 -4.90 -0.04 2.09
CA LEU A 238 -6.06 -0.64 1.42
C LEU A 238 -6.36 0.06 0.09
N HIS A 239 -6.26 1.39 0.01
CA HIS A 239 -6.39 2.12 -1.26
C HIS A 239 -5.28 1.73 -2.24
N LEU A 240 -4.03 1.58 -1.76
CA LEU A 240 -2.90 1.16 -2.57
C LEU A 240 -3.08 -0.27 -3.12
N LEU A 241 -3.73 -1.16 -2.36
CA LEU A 241 -4.08 -2.51 -2.81
C LEU A 241 -5.29 -2.50 -3.76
N ALA A 242 -6.34 -1.74 -3.46
CA ALA A 242 -7.57 -1.71 -4.25
C ALA A 242 -7.34 -1.16 -5.67
N ALA A 243 -6.52 -0.13 -5.79
CA ALA A 243 -6.31 0.56 -7.06
C ALA A 243 -5.80 -0.35 -8.20
N PRO A 244 -4.73 -1.17 -8.05
CA PRO A 244 -4.31 -2.08 -9.11
C PRO A 244 -5.37 -3.14 -9.43
N LEU A 245 -6.12 -3.62 -8.45
CA LEU A 245 -7.17 -4.62 -8.66
C LEU A 245 -8.30 -4.06 -9.53
N ILE A 246 -8.75 -2.84 -9.25
CA ILE A 246 -9.79 -2.18 -10.02
C ILE A 246 -9.29 -1.88 -11.44
N VAL A 247 -8.12 -1.25 -11.56
CA VAL A 247 -7.57 -0.82 -12.85
C VAL A 247 -7.28 -2.02 -13.74
N HIS A 248 -6.58 -3.03 -13.22
CA HIS A 248 -6.21 -4.22 -14.00
C HIS A 248 -7.45 -5.00 -14.45
N SER A 249 -8.42 -5.20 -13.56
CA SER A 249 -9.64 -5.94 -13.89
C SER A 249 -10.49 -5.20 -14.91
N PHE A 250 -10.58 -3.89 -14.80
CA PHE A 250 -11.34 -3.08 -15.73
C PHE A 250 -10.69 -3.08 -17.12
N ILE A 251 -9.37 -2.88 -17.18
CA ILE A 251 -8.63 -2.86 -18.44
C ILE A 251 -8.54 -4.25 -19.07
N GLY A 252 -8.16 -5.27 -18.30
CA GLY A 252 -7.93 -6.63 -18.80
C GLY A 252 -9.20 -7.44 -19.05
N GLY A 253 -10.27 -7.16 -18.32
CA GLY A 253 -11.50 -7.92 -18.36
C GLY A 253 -12.66 -7.22 -19.07
N VAL A 254 -12.97 -5.99 -18.67
CA VAL A 254 -14.13 -5.25 -19.18
C VAL A 254 -13.86 -4.72 -20.59
N LEU A 255 -12.63 -4.26 -20.86
CA LEU A 255 -12.26 -3.75 -22.17
C LEU A 255 -11.66 -4.81 -23.08
N ASP A 256 -11.52 -6.06 -22.61
CA ASP A 256 -10.90 -7.19 -23.33
C ASP A 256 -9.61 -6.78 -24.08
N LEU A 257 -8.77 -5.99 -23.42
CA LEU A 257 -7.52 -5.49 -23.96
C LEU A 257 -6.48 -6.61 -23.96
N GLY A 258 -6.72 -7.61 -24.80
CA GLY A 258 -5.73 -8.64 -25.11
C GLY A 258 -4.40 -8.02 -25.57
N SER A 259 -3.42 -8.81 -25.85
CA SER A 259 -1.99 -8.51 -26.07
C SER A 259 -1.61 -7.39 -27.05
N LYS A 260 -2.56 -6.68 -27.69
CA LYS A 260 -2.33 -5.55 -28.59
C LYS A 260 -3.17 -4.35 -28.18
N LEU A 261 -2.56 -3.40 -27.49
CA LEU A 261 -3.14 -2.07 -27.27
C LEU A 261 -3.23 -1.35 -28.63
N GLU A 262 -4.44 -1.26 -29.21
CA GLU A 262 -4.77 -0.39 -30.33
C GLU A 262 -5.17 1.01 -29.82
N ALA A 263 -5.36 1.99 -30.70
CA ALA A 263 -5.68 3.37 -30.31
C ALA A 263 -6.96 3.51 -29.50
N LYS A 264 -8.05 2.84 -29.90
CA LYS A 264 -9.35 2.94 -29.20
C LYS A 264 -9.26 2.45 -27.74
N PRO A 265 -8.70 1.24 -27.46
CA PRO A 265 -8.46 0.80 -26.11
C PRO A 265 -7.50 1.72 -25.32
N ALA A 266 -6.45 2.28 -25.95
CA ALA A 266 -5.55 3.19 -25.25
C ALA A 266 -6.26 4.46 -24.76
N VAL A 267 -7.17 5.04 -25.57
CA VAL A 267 -8.00 6.18 -25.15
C VAL A 267 -8.90 5.81 -23.96
N ALA A 268 -9.49 4.60 -23.97
CA ALA A 268 -10.32 4.14 -22.84
C ALA A 268 -9.49 4.00 -21.55
N VAL A 269 -8.26 3.50 -21.63
CA VAL A 269 -7.33 3.43 -20.48
C VAL A 269 -7.04 4.82 -19.92
N VAL A 270 -6.75 5.80 -20.79
CA VAL A 270 -6.55 7.19 -20.36
C VAL A 270 -7.80 7.75 -19.68
N ALA A 271 -9.00 7.48 -20.24
CA ALA A 271 -10.26 7.93 -19.65
C ALA A 271 -10.47 7.33 -18.24
N VAL A 272 -10.21 6.03 -18.06
CA VAL A 272 -10.26 5.36 -16.74
C VAL A 272 -9.25 5.99 -15.78
N PHE A 273 -8.03 6.24 -16.24
CA PHE A 273 -7.01 6.89 -15.43
C PHE A 273 -7.42 8.30 -14.98
N LEU A 274 -8.00 9.09 -15.88
CA LEU A 274 -8.52 10.42 -15.54
C LEU A 274 -9.69 10.35 -14.55
N ALA A 275 -10.60 9.37 -14.70
CA ALA A 275 -11.69 9.14 -13.76
C ALA A 275 -11.18 8.75 -12.36
N LEU A 276 -10.17 7.86 -12.29
CA LEU A 276 -9.51 7.51 -11.03
C LEU A 276 -8.76 8.70 -10.43
N SER A 277 -8.12 9.53 -11.26
CA SER A 277 -7.47 10.77 -10.82
C SER A 277 -8.48 11.73 -10.21
N PHE A 278 -9.66 11.88 -10.80
CA PHE A 278 -10.74 12.68 -10.26
C PHE A 278 -11.20 12.15 -8.89
N VAL A 279 -11.43 10.83 -8.78
CA VAL A 279 -11.79 10.18 -7.51
C VAL A 279 -10.68 10.38 -6.47
N ALA A 280 -9.40 10.19 -6.85
CA ALA A 280 -8.25 10.37 -5.97
C ALA A 280 -8.17 11.79 -5.39
N VAL A 281 -8.40 12.81 -6.22
CA VAL A 281 -8.44 14.23 -5.79
C VAL A 281 -9.64 14.48 -4.88
N LEU A 282 -10.82 13.94 -5.21
CA LEU A 282 -12.04 14.10 -4.43
C LEU A 282 -11.88 13.56 -2.99
N ILE A 283 -11.36 12.33 -2.85
CA ILE A 283 -11.17 11.67 -1.56
C ILE A 283 -9.83 12.02 -0.89
N ASP A 284 -8.99 12.80 -1.58
CA ASP A 284 -7.64 13.19 -1.13
C ASP A 284 -6.72 11.99 -0.86
N ARG A 285 -6.64 11.07 -1.84
CA ARG A 285 -5.82 9.86 -1.74
C ARG A 285 -4.95 9.65 -2.98
N ARG A 286 -3.71 10.13 -2.92
CA ARG A 286 -2.71 10.02 -4.01
C ARG A 286 -2.33 8.56 -4.30
N ALA A 287 -2.46 7.66 -3.32
CA ALA A 287 -2.18 6.24 -3.48
C ALA A 287 -2.93 5.57 -4.65
N LEU A 288 -4.15 6.04 -4.97
CA LEU A 288 -4.93 5.55 -6.10
C LEU A 288 -4.27 5.82 -7.46
N LEU A 289 -3.44 6.86 -7.56
CA LEU A 289 -2.79 7.24 -8.82
C LEU A 289 -1.60 6.35 -9.16
N VAL A 290 -0.95 5.78 -8.16
CA VAL A 290 0.31 5.03 -8.34
C VAL A 290 0.14 3.87 -9.32
N SER A 291 -0.90 3.07 -9.14
CA SER A 291 -1.19 1.94 -10.05
C SER A 291 -1.71 2.40 -11.41
N GLY A 292 -2.57 3.43 -11.42
CA GLY A 292 -3.11 4.00 -12.65
C GLY A 292 -2.03 4.57 -13.57
N LEU A 293 -0.95 5.12 -13.00
CA LEU A 293 0.16 5.73 -13.74
C LEU A 293 0.89 4.73 -14.64
N VAL A 294 1.06 3.48 -14.22
CA VAL A 294 1.69 2.42 -15.04
C VAL A 294 0.86 2.14 -16.28
N TYR A 295 -0.46 2.01 -16.13
CA TYR A 295 -1.37 1.76 -17.24
C TYR A 295 -1.50 2.99 -18.17
N ALA A 296 -1.55 4.19 -17.58
CA ALA A 296 -1.51 5.43 -18.36
C ALA A 296 -0.22 5.53 -19.18
N GLY A 297 0.92 5.12 -18.62
CA GLY A 297 2.19 5.05 -19.34
C GLY A 297 2.12 4.17 -20.57
N GLY A 298 1.60 2.96 -20.43
CA GLY A 298 1.38 2.06 -21.56
C GLY A 298 0.42 2.61 -22.62
N ALA A 299 -0.65 3.28 -22.17
CA ALA A 299 -1.62 3.91 -23.07
C ALA A 299 -1.00 5.10 -23.84
N PHE A 300 -0.30 6.01 -23.16
CA PHE A 300 0.41 7.13 -23.82
C PHE A 300 1.47 6.63 -24.77
N TRP A 301 2.27 5.63 -24.36
CA TRP A 301 3.26 5.01 -25.23
C TRP A 301 2.63 4.49 -26.53
N THR A 302 1.48 3.81 -26.43
CA THR A 302 0.74 3.30 -27.60
C THR A 302 0.23 4.43 -28.49
N LEU A 303 -0.40 5.46 -27.92
CA LEU A 303 -0.95 6.59 -28.64
C LEU A 303 0.14 7.39 -29.39
N ILE A 304 1.27 7.67 -28.72
CA ILE A 304 2.41 8.39 -29.30
C ILE A 304 3.00 7.59 -30.45
N ARG A 305 3.17 6.28 -30.29
CA ARG A 305 3.68 5.41 -31.34
C ARG A 305 2.75 5.36 -32.56
N GLN A 306 1.44 5.30 -32.33
CA GLN A 306 0.45 5.32 -33.43
C GLN A 306 0.32 6.68 -34.12
N ALA A 307 0.68 7.76 -33.43
CA ALA A 307 0.80 9.09 -34.05
C ALA A 307 2.01 9.24 -35.00
N GLY A 308 2.80 8.16 -35.18
CA GLY A 308 3.97 8.16 -36.06
C GLY A 308 5.26 8.67 -35.43
N LEU A 309 5.26 8.86 -34.10
CA LEU A 309 6.41 9.37 -33.33
C LEU A 309 7.23 8.24 -32.73
N SER A 310 7.49 7.17 -33.50
CA SER A 310 8.13 5.94 -33.00
C SER A 310 9.50 6.16 -32.36
N ASP A 311 10.32 7.05 -32.94
CA ASP A 311 11.71 7.28 -32.51
C ASP A 311 11.82 8.01 -31.17
N ILE A 312 10.80 8.80 -30.80
CA ILE A 312 10.77 9.58 -29.56
C ILE A 312 9.66 9.10 -28.61
N THR A 313 9.07 7.94 -28.87
CA THR A 313 7.94 7.42 -28.08
C THR A 313 8.27 7.35 -26.58
N THR A 314 9.40 6.74 -26.22
CA THR A 314 9.79 6.58 -24.80
C THR A 314 10.03 7.90 -24.09
N PRO A 315 10.90 8.81 -24.60
CA PRO A 315 11.12 10.08 -23.91
C PRO A 315 9.85 10.95 -23.86
N LEU A 316 9.03 10.94 -24.89
CA LEU A 316 7.78 11.70 -24.91
C LEU A 316 6.74 11.15 -23.94
N THR A 317 6.67 9.82 -23.78
CA THR A 317 5.80 9.18 -22.77
C THR A 317 6.23 9.60 -21.36
N ILE A 318 7.52 9.52 -21.05
CA ILE A 318 8.06 9.90 -19.74
C ILE A 318 7.82 11.39 -19.49
N LEU A 319 8.05 12.25 -20.48
CA LEU A 319 7.80 13.68 -20.37
C LEU A 319 6.32 13.98 -20.09
N THR A 320 5.40 13.36 -20.83
CA THR A 320 3.95 13.57 -20.69
C THR A 320 3.48 13.12 -19.30
N LEU A 321 3.90 11.93 -18.85
CA LEU A 321 3.55 11.43 -17.53
C LEU A 321 4.17 12.28 -16.41
N GLY A 322 5.44 12.65 -16.56
CA GLY A 322 6.13 13.52 -15.61
C GLY A 322 5.45 14.88 -15.49
N ALA A 323 5.13 15.51 -16.63
CA ALA A 323 4.39 16.77 -16.66
C ALA A 323 3.02 16.62 -15.99
N PHE A 324 2.26 15.56 -16.31
CA PHE A 324 0.97 15.29 -15.68
C PHE A 324 1.07 15.18 -14.16
N VAL A 325 2.03 14.38 -13.67
CA VAL A 325 2.24 14.18 -12.21
C VAL A 325 2.63 15.47 -11.52
N LEU A 326 3.54 16.26 -12.11
CA LEU A 326 3.95 17.56 -11.57
C LEU A 326 2.80 18.57 -11.54
N LEU A 327 2.04 18.68 -12.64
CA LEU A 327 0.88 19.57 -12.71
C LEU A 327 -0.20 19.17 -11.72
N LEU A 328 -0.49 17.86 -11.62
CA LEU A 328 -1.45 17.35 -10.65
C LEU A 328 -0.98 17.58 -9.22
N SER A 329 0.31 17.38 -8.94
CA SER A 329 0.88 17.62 -7.60
C SER A 329 0.83 19.10 -7.21
N ALA A 330 1.21 20.01 -8.12
CA ALA A 330 1.16 21.45 -7.90
C ALA A 330 -0.27 21.97 -7.81
N GLY A 331 -1.17 21.43 -8.63
CA GLY A 331 -2.58 21.79 -8.72
C GLY A 331 -3.49 21.05 -7.72
N TRP A 332 -2.97 20.17 -6.86
CA TRP A 332 -3.79 19.30 -6.02
C TRP A 332 -4.79 20.05 -5.15
N LYS A 333 -4.31 21.02 -4.36
CA LYS A 333 -5.16 21.82 -3.46
C LYS A 333 -6.23 22.62 -4.21
N PRO A 334 -5.90 23.42 -5.23
CA PRO A 334 -6.91 24.18 -5.96
C PRO A 334 -7.89 23.30 -6.74
N LEU A 335 -7.45 22.19 -7.32
CA LEU A 335 -8.32 21.22 -7.99
C LEU A 335 -9.32 20.62 -7.00
N ARG A 336 -8.85 20.17 -5.85
CA ARG A 336 -9.69 19.62 -4.80
C ARG A 336 -10.72 20.62 -4.30
N ALA A 337 -10.30 21.85 -4.03
CA ALA A 337 -11.20 22.94 -3.62
C ALA A 337 -12.29 23.20 -4.67
N GLY A 338 -11.93 23.19 -5.96
CA GLY A 338 -12.88 23.31 -7.07
C GLY A 338 -13.89 22.16 -7.13
N ILE A 339 -13.41 20.92 -7.02
CA ILE A 339 -14.26 19.71 -7.06
C ILE A 339 -15.23 19.69 -5.87
N LEU A 340 -14.77 20.03 -4.66
CA LEU A 340 -15.61 20.04 -3.46
C LEU A 340 -16.73 21.10 -3.53
N LYS A 341 -16.52 22.22 -4.24
CA LYS A 341 -17.59 23.21 -4.48
C LYS A 341 -18.71 22.66 -5.37
N LEU A 342 -18.41 21.71 -6.25
CA LEU A 342 -19.38 21.08 -7.15
C LEU A 342 -20.02 19.83 -6.54
N ALA A 343 -19.45 19.28 -5.47
CA ALA A 343 -19.93 18.06 -4.84
C ALA A 343 -21.13 18.32 -3.91
N PRO A 344 -22.08 17.37 -3.78
CA PRO A 344 -23.22 17.48 -2.86
C PRO A 344 -22.75 17.65 -1.40
N SER A 345 -23.43 18.51 -0.64
CA SER A 345 -23.09 18.81 0.77
C SER A 345 -23.11 17.59 1.70
N ALA A 346 -23.92 16.59 1.40
CA ALA A 346 -23.97 15.33 2.14
C ALA A 346 -22.66 14.51 2.00
N LEU A 347 -21.99 14.61 0.84
CA LEU A 347 -20.72 13.94 0.58
C LEU A 347 -19.55 14.74 1.19
N THR A 348 -19.55 16.05 1.01
CA THR A 348 -18.46 16.92 1.49
C THR A 348 -18.30 16.91 3.01
N ARG A 349 -19.40 16.74 3.77
CA ARG A 349 -19.35 16.64 5.24
C ARG A 349 -18.64 15.37 5.74
N ARG A 350 -18.56 14.32 4.93
CA ARG A 350 -17.95 13.03 5.28
C ARG A 350 -16.51 12.90 4.79
N LEU A 351 -16.07 13.81 3.93
CA LEU A 351 -14.70 13.84 3.41
C LEU A 351 -13.83 14.74 4.28
N PRO A 352 -12.53 14.49 4.35
CA PRO A 352 -11.59 15.40 5.03
C PRO A 352 -11.75 16.81 4.49
N GLN A 353 -11.91 17.78 5.36
CA GLN A 353 -12.09 19.18 4.96
C GLN A 353 -10.73 19.80 4.62
N PRO A 354 -10.62 20.58 3.51
CA PRO A 354 -9.41 21.32 3.23
C PRO A 354 -9.22 22.39 4.34
N THR A 355 -8.10 22.32 5.05
CA THR A 355 -7.72 23.40 5.96
C THR A 355 -7.19 24.56 5.13
N PHE A 356 -8.04 25.55 4.89
CA PHE A 356 -7.58 26.83 4.33
C PHE A 356 -6.79 27.54 5.42
N SER A 357 -5.45 27.52 5.35
CA SER A 357 -4.66 28.58 5.96
C SER A 357 -4.92 29.85 5.14
N VAL A 358 -5.71 30.74 5.69
CA VAL A 358 -5.86 32.13 5.22
C VAL A 358 -4.53 32.84 5.42
#